data_9c8acd10a441cbe2ec10e69313324201
#
_entry.id   9c8acd10a441cbe2ec10e69313324201
#
_cell.length_a   1.000
_cell.length_b   1.000
_cell.length_c   1.000
_cell.angle_alpha   90.00
_cell.angle_beta   90.00
_cell.angle_gamma   90.00
#
_symmetry.space_group_name_H-M   'P 1'
#
loop_
_entity.id
_entity.type
_entity.pdbx_description
1 polymer ?
#
loop_
_entity_poly.entity_id
_entity_poly.type
_entity_poly.pdbx_seq_one_letter_code
_entity_poly.pdbx_strand_id
1 'polypeptide(L)'
;MQKATKAEGAANKQLEKLPPEAVDQLETVGAVLDTGVPEPGMMKIDLHCHTEASADCITPVLLFPDRCQTQAIKVQAITDHNEIWGAQRLKALSEERFDEASANLTVIVGEEISTREGEIIGLFLQEKIEAGLTPEETVAQIKAQGGLVLLPHGFDPLKRYRLRPEARQRIADSIDIVETFNARISRPRWNRAAVTWCEENGVLMSAGSDAHTLADVGSAWVEVPQRPIHRPEDLLKALEGGTPKGEWTHPVLAFIYKMWDRLRRKITA
;
A
#
# COMPACT_ATOMS: atom_id res chain seq x y z
N MET A 1 -13.29 14.56 26.06
CA MET A 1 -14.60 14.57 25.39
C MET A 1 -14.85 15.76 24.45
N GLN A 2 -14.30 16.97 24.67
CA GLN A 2 -14.61 18.12 23.78
C GLN A 2 -13.80 18.21 22.46
N LYS A 3 -12.75 17.40 22.25
CA LYS A 3 -11.98 17.39 20.99
C LYS A 3 -12.58 16.47 19.91
N ALA A 4 -13.25 15.39 20.28
CA ALA A 4 -13.89 14.47 19.34
C ALA A 4 -15.08 15.10 18.60
N THR A 5 -15.91 15.87 19.29
CA THR A 5 -17.09 16.55 18.71
C THR A 5 -16.78 17.65 17.68
N LYS A 6 -15.54 18.19 17.69
CA LYS A 6 -15.13 19.22 16.73
C LYS A 6 -14.63 18.62 15.42
N ALA A 7 -14.07 17.41 15.44
CA ALA A 7 -13.63 16.68 14.24
C ALA A 7 -14.83 16.07 13.50
N GLU A 8 -15.79 15.50 14.21
CA GLU A 8 -17.05 15.01 13.65
C GLU A 8 -17.87 16.11 12.98
N GLY A 9 -17.89 17.32 13.57
CA GLY A 9 -18.59 18.48 12.99
C GLY A 9 -17.90 19.03 11.73
N ALA A 10 -16.59 18.85 11.58
CA ALA A 10 -15.85 19.25 10.38
C ALA A 10 -16.04 18.22 9.23
N ALA A 11 -16.08 16.94 9.57
CA ALA A 11 -16.30 15.85 8.63
C ALA A 11 -17.75 15.90 8.04
N ASN A 12 -18.74 16.11 8.87
CA ASN A 12 -20.13 16.29 8.42
C ASN A 12 -20.31 17.52 7.48
N LYS A 13 -19.60 18.62 7.74
CA LYS A 13 -19.67 19.80 6.85
C LYS A 13 -19.00 19.57 5.47
N GLN A 14 -18.07 18.63 5.37
CA GLN A 14 -17.49 18.25 4.07
C GLN A 14 -18.41 17.32 3.28
N LEU A 15 -19.12 16.40 3.94
CA LEU A 15 -20.12 15.52 3.32
C LEU A 15 -21.30 16.31 2.71
N GLU A 16 -21.76 17.37 3.37
CA GLU A 16 -22.83 18.24 2.87
C GLU A 16 -22.50 19.00 1.55
N LYS A 17 -21.21 19.04 1.19
CA LYS A 17 -20.74 19.72 -0.04
C LYS A 17 -20.53 18.79 -1.22
N LEU A 18 -20.66 17.48 -1.02
CA LEU A 18 -20.51 16.49 -2.08
C LEU A 18 -21.84 16.31 -2.84
N PRO A 19 -21.79 16.10 -4.18
CA PRO A 19 -22.99 15.74 -4.91
C PRO A 19 -23.53 14.39 -4.41
N PRO A 20 -24.86 14.18 -4.43
CA PRO A 20 -25.51 12.98 -3.90
C PRO A 20 -24.88 11.66 -4.42
N GLU A 21 -24.46 11.64 -5.67
CA GLU A 21 -23.79 10.50 -6.32
C GLU A 21 -22.43 10.17 -5.70
N ALA A 22 -21.74 11.15 -5.09
CA ALA A 22 -20.49 10.94 -4.39
C ALA A 22 -20.69 10.41 -2.97
N VAL A 23 -21.79 10.79 -2.32
CA VAL A 23 -22.16 10.29 -0.98
C VAL A 23 -22.56 8.81 -1.07
N ASP A 24 -23.36 8.45 -2.07
CA ASP A 24 -23.78 7.05 -2.34
C ASP A 24 -22.56 6.15 -2.66
N GLN A 25 -21.53 6.71 -3.30
CA GLN A 25 -20.27 6.00 -3.56
C GLN A 25 -19.40 5.82 -2.30
N LEU A 26 -19.45 6.74 -1.35
CA LEU A 26 -18.74 6.66 -0.08
C LEU A 26 -19.40 5.63 0.87
N GLU A 27 -20.73 5.61 0.95
CA GLU A 27 -21.48 4.65 1.77
C GLU A 27 -21.34 3.21 1.26
N THR A 28 -21.24 3.01 -0.08
CA THR A 28 -21.11 1.68 -0.69
C THR A 28 -19.71 1.07 -0.52
N VAL A 29 -18.68 1.87 -0.18
CA VAL A 29 -17.28 1.40 -0.03
C VAL A 29 -16.92 1.22 1.46
N GLY A 30 -17.82 1.57 2.39
CA GLY A 30 -17.52 1.56 3.83
C GLY A 30 -16.46 2.61 4.21
N ALA A 31 -16.24 3.62 3.37
CA ALA A 31 -15.32 4.71 3.65
C ALA A 31 -15.94 5.64 4.70
N VAL A 32 -15.86 5.26 5.95
CA VAL A 32 -15.91 6.20 7.05
C VAL A 32 -14.76 7.16 6.83
N LEU A 33 -15.02 8.47 6.91
CA LEU A 33 -13.96 9.50 6.93
C LEU A 33 -13.09 9.20 8.16
N ASP A 34 -12.00 8.47 7.93
CA ASP A 34 -11.12 8.04 9.00
C ASP A 34 -10.26 9.24 9.42
N THR A 35 -10.25 9.52 10.71
CA THR A 35 -9.44 10.60 11.31
C THR A 35 -7.94 10.33 11.18
N GLY A 36 -7.55 9.25 10.54
CA GLY A 36 -6.17 8.84 10.39
C GLY A 36 -5.53 8.24 11.64
N VAL A 37 -6.24 8.22 12.76
CA VAL A 37 -5.77 7.60 14.01
C VAL A 37 -6.47 6.23 14.14
N PRO A 38 -5.71 5.13 14.27
CA PRO A 38 -6.33 3.81 14.44
C PRO A 38 -7.10 3.73 15.77
N GLU A 39 -8.13 2.91 15.81
CA GLU A 39 -8.87 2.61 17.03
C GLU A 39 -7.92 2.06 18.12
N PRO A 40 -8.24 2.26 19.41
CA PRO A 40 -7.43 1.74 20.50
C PRO A 40 -7.25 0.22 20.39
N GLY A 41 -5.98 -0.23 20.40
CA GLY A 41 -5.62 -1.64 20.21
C GLY A 41 -5.52 -2.09 18.77
N MET A 42 -5.69 -1.18 17.81
CA MET A 42 -5.48 -1.40 16.39
C MET A 42 -4.17 -0.77 15.91
N MET A 43 -3.67 -1.23 14.77
CA MET A 43 -2.51 -0.65 14.09
C MET A 43 -2.72 -0.61 12.58
N LYS A 44 -1.96 0.27 11.91
CA LYS A 44 -1.98 0.45 10.47
C LYS A 44 -0.82 -0.26 9.80
N ILE A 45 -1.13 -0.94 8.69
CA ILE A 45 -0.18 -1.62 7.80
C ILE A 45 -0.36 -1.08 6.40
N ASP A 46 0.69 -0.53 5.77
CA ASP A 46 0.71 -0.17 4.36
C ASP A 46 1.61 -1.17 3.61
N LEU A 47 1.04 -1.91 2.65
CA LEU A 47 1.73 -3.01 1.97
C LEU A 47 2.24 -2.67 0.56
N HIS A 48 2.07 -1.40 0.11
CA HIS A 48 2.53 -0.98 -1.22
C HIS A 48 2.97 0.48 -1.20
N CYS A 49 4.28 0.71 -1.27
CA CYS A 49 4.86 2.04 -1.24
C CYS A 49 6.22 2.08 -1.92
N HIS A 50 6.59 3.24 -2.50
CA HIS A 50 7.83 3.44 -3.25
C HIS A 50 8.73 4.48 -2.61
N THR A 51 10.03 4.30 -2.82
CA THR A 51 11.10 5.21 -2.39
C THR A 51 11.91 5.71 -3.59
N GLU A 52 12.98 6.45 -3.30
CA GLU A 52 13.98 6.86 -4.32
C GLU A 52 14.72 5.70 -4.99
N ALA A 53 14.48 4.45 -4.56
CA ALA A 53 14.99 3.26 -5.23
C ALA A 53 14.21 2.96 -6.52
N SER A 54 12.93 3.33 -6.58
CA SER A 54 12.14 3.28 -7.82
C SER A 54 12.54 4.38 -8.78
N ALA A 55 12.70 4.05 -10.06
CA ALA A 55 13.09 5.01 -11.09
C ALA A 55 12.10 6.18 -11.25
N ASP A 56 10.85 6.00 -10.84
CA ASP A 56 9.78 6.98 -11.00
C ASP A 56 9.34 7.65 -9.67
N CYS A 57 9.95 7.29 -8.54
CA CYS A 57 9.78 7.90 -7.24
C CYS A 57 11.06 8.64 -6.81
N ILE A 58 10.90 9.71 -6.04
CA ILE A 58 12.02 10.53 -5.54
C ILE A 58 11.97 10.73 -4.03
N THR A 59 11.10 10.02 -3.33
CA THR A 59 10.94 10.14 -1.87
C THR A 59 12.13 9.51 -1.16
N PRO A 60 12.97 10.31 -0.44
CA PRO A 60 14.13 9.76 0.24
C PRO A 60 13.73 8.78 1.34
N VAL A 61 14.43 7.65 1.40
CA VAL A 61 14.23 6.62 2.44
C VAL A 61 14.33 7.22 3.85
N LEU A 62 15.23 8.19 4.06
CA LEU A 62 15.47 8.82 5.35
C LEU A 62 14.26 9.56 5.93
N LEU A 63 13.26 9.91 5.12
CA LEU A 63 12.07 10.64 5.55
C LEU A 63 10.91 9.72 5.97
N PHE A 64 11.03 8.42 5.71
CA PHE A 64 9.96 7.46 6.01
C PHE A 64 9.67 7.26 7.50
N PRO A 65 10.67 7.15 8.41
CA PRO A 65 10.37 6.93 9.82
C PRO A 65 9.47 8.01 10.40
N ASP A 66 9.82 9.28 10.21
CA ASP A 66 9.03 10.42 10.70
C ASP A 66 7.65 10.49 10.04
N ARG A 67 7.58 10.19 8.75
CA ARG A 67 6.31 10.19 8.03
C ARG A 67 5.40 9.05 8.49
N CYS A 68 5.90 7.84 8.62
CA CYS A 68 5.15 6.70 9.15
C CYS A 68 4.66 6.97 10.57
N GLN A 69 5.50 7.55 11.44
CA GLN A 69 5.09 7.97 12.77
C GLN A 69 3.93 8.97 12.72
N THR A 70 4.05 10.02 11.89
CA THR A 70 3.02 11.05 11.72
C THR A 70 1.69 10.47 11.23
N GLN A 71 1.74 9.44 10.38
CA GLN A 71 0.57 8.76 9.83
C GLN A 71 0.10 7.57 10.67
N ALA A 72 0.73 7.33 11.82
CA ALA A 72 0.49 6.18 12.70
C ALA A 72 0.64 4.81 12.01
N ILE A 73 1.45 4.73 10.95
CA ILE A 73 1.81 3.46 10.29
C ILE A 73 2.79 2.72 11.18
N LYS A 74 2.46 1.48 11.54
CA LYS A 74 3.29 0.60 12.38
C LYS A 74 4.05 -0.44 11.57
N VAL A 75 3.51 -0.83 10.42
CA VAL A 75 4.15 -1.75 9.49
C VAL A 75 4.12 -1.13 8.10
N GLN A 76 5.28 -0.96 7.50
CA GLN A 76 5.44 -0.42 6.15
C GLN A 76 6.16 -1.43 5.28
N ALA A 77 5.51 -1.90 4.22
CA ALA A 77 6.22 -2.56 3.15
C ALA A 77 6.76 -1.50 2.17
N ILE A 78 8.01 -1.64 1.79
CA ILE A 78 8.60 -0.89 0.68
C ILE A 78 8.72 -1.87 -0.49
N THR A 79 8.13 -1.49 -1.61
CA THR A 79 7.93 -2.35 -2.78
C THR A 79 8.38 -1.61 -4.04
N ASP A 80 9.62 -1.14 -4.03
CA ASP A 80 10.18 -0.39 -5.16
C ASP A 80 10.14 -1.20 -6.46
N HIS A 81 9.98 -0.52 -7.60
CA HIS A 81 9.96 -1.15 -8.92
C HIS A 81 11.30 -1.81 -9.24
N ASN A 82 11.31 -3.16 -9.28
CA ASN A 82 12.46 -3.98 -9.65
C ASN A 82 13.72 -3.69 -8.81
N GLU A 83 13.53 -3.27 -7.56
CA GLU A 83 14.61 -2.96 -6.61
C GLU A 83 14.17 -3.25 -5.18
N ILE A 84 15.12 -3.70 -4.33
CA ILE A 84 14.86 -3.92 -2.91
C ILE A 84 15.71 -3.07 -1.97
N TRP A 85 16.71 -2.33 -2.52
CA TRP A 85 17.66 -1.61 -1.67
C TRP A 85 16.99 -0.51 -0.82
N GLY A 86 15.90 0.11 -1.30
CA GLY A 86 15.12 1.09 -0.54
C GLY A 86 14.52 0.48 0.72
N ALA A 87 13.91 -0.71 0.57
CA ALA A 87 13.35 -1.48 1.67
C ALA A 87 14.43 -1.93 2.67
N GLN A 88 15.54 -2.46 2.17
CA GLN A 88 16.68 -2.90 2.99
C GLN A 88 17.28 -1.72 3.77
N ARG A 89 17.42 -0.55 3.13
CA ARG A 89 17.93 0.66 3.78
C ARG A 89 16.99 1.15 4.87
N LEU A 90 15.68 1.19 4.61
CA LEU A 90 14.71 1.61 5.62
C LEU A 90 14.69 0.63 6.81
N LYS A 91 14.78 -0.67 6.55
CA LYS A 91 14.85 -1.70 7.58
C LYS A 91 16.07 -1.50 8.46
N ALA A 92 17.26 -1.34 7.87
CA ALA A 92 18.48 -1.05 8.62
C ALA A 92 18.36 0.22 9.48
N LEU A 93 17.79 1.30 8.92
CA LEU A 93 17.54 2.54 9.67
C LEU A 93 16.61 2.32 10.86
N SER A 94 15.57 1.50 10.73
CA SER A 94 14.63 1.21 11.81
C SER A 94 15.26 0.34 12.92
N GLU A 95 16.24 -0.47 12.57
CA GLU A 95 16.99 -1.33 13.51
C GLU A 95 18.15 -0.59 14.20
N GLU A 96 18.80 0.37 13.51
CA GLU A 96 19.96 1.13 14.00
C GLU A 96 19.58 2.33 14.86
N ARG A 97 18.40 2.94 14.63
CA ARG A 97 17.94 4.11 15.35
C ARG A 97 17.19 3.74 16.62
N PHE A 98 17.60 4.37 17.73
CA PHE A 98 16.92 4.28 19.03
C PHE A 98 15.94 5.42 19.25
N ASP A 99 15.64 6.23 18.23
CA ASP A 99 14.60 7.27 18.32
C ASP A 99 13.19 6.65 18.25
N GLU A 100 12.22 7.36 18.82
CA GLU A 100 10.84 6.88 18.96
C GLU A 100 10.17 6.61 17.60
N ALA A 101 10.54 7.36 16.55
CA ALA A 101 9.97 7.20 15.22
C ALA A 101 10.39 5.88 14.56
N SER A 102 11.67 5.53 14.70
CA SER A 102 12.25 4.33 14.09
C SER A 102 12.02 3.07 14.91
N ALA A 103 12.09 3.15 16.25
CA ALA A 103 11.93 1.99 17.16
C ALA A 103 10.53 1.36 17.07
N ASN A 104 9.54 2.07 16.55
CA ASN A 104 8.16 1.61 16.44
C ASN A 104 7.72 1.23 15.01
N LEU A 105 8.63 1.25 14.05
CA LEU A 105 8.34 0.92 12.65
C LEU A 105 8.88 -0.46 12.28
N THR A 106 7.98 -1.37 11.96
CA THR A 106 8.33 -2.66 11.33
C THR A 106 8.38 -2.45 9.81
N VAL A 107 9.51 -2.81 9.19
CA VAL A 107 9.69 -2.71 7.74
C VAL A 107 9.65 -4.09 7.10
N ILE A 108 8.77 -4.27 6.13
CA ILE A 108 8.74 -5.46 5.28
C ILE A 108 9.52 -5.16 4.00
N VAL A 109 10.55 -5.97 3.74
CA VAL A 109 11.28 -5.90 2.48
C VAL A 109 10.43 -6.54 1.40
N GLY A 110 10.07 -5.73 0.41
CA GLY A 110 9.30 -6.16 -0.75
C GLY A 110 9.87 -5.61 -2.04
N GLU A 111 9.27 -6.02 -3.14
CA GLU A 111 9.61 -5.57 -4.49
C GLU A 111 8.36 -5.63 -5.37
N GLU A 112 8.07 -4.58 -6.12
CA GLU A 112 7.09 -4.63 -7.21
C GLU A 112 7.81 -5.03 -8.49
N ILE A 113 7.64 -6.31 -8.86
CA ILE A 113 8.40 -6.98 -9.91
C ILE A 113 7.65 -6.85 -11.24
N SER A 114 8.27 -6.24 -12.24
CA SER A 114 7.74 -6.16 -13.60
C SER A 114 7.94 -7.50 -14.33
N THR A 115 6.88 -8.30 -14.40
CA THR A 115 6.89 -9.54 -15.20
C THR A 115 6.63 -9.26 -16.68
N ARG A 116 6.69 -10.27 -17.53
CA ARG A 116 6.32 -10.15 -18.95
C ARG A 116 4.84 -9.82 -19.17
N GLU A 117 3.99 -10.06 -18.17
CA GLU A 117 2.54 -9.92 -18.30
C GLU A 117 1.91 -8.97 -17.27
N GLY A 118 2.73 -8.19 -16.57
CA GLY A 118 2.32 -7.19 -15.59
C GLY A 118 3.04 -7.36 -14.26
N GLU A 119 2.65 -6.59 -13.26
CA GLU A 119 3.34 -6.47 -11.99
C GLU A 119 2.81 -7.44 -10.94
N ILE A 120 3.73 -7.95 -10.12
CA ILE A 120 3.49 -8.78 -8.95
C ILE A 120 4.38 -8.24 -7.82
N ILE A 121 3.84 -8.11 -6.62
CA ILE A 121 4.63 -7.77 -5.44
C ILE A 121 5.05 -9.05 -4.72
N GLY A 122 6.35 -9.16 -4.43
CA GLY A 122 6.90 -10.08 -3.45
C GLY A 122 7.11 -9.37 -2.12
N LEU A 123 6.67 -9.97 -1.00
CA LEU A 123 6.89 -9.47 0.35
C LEU A 123 7.80 -10.44 1.13
N PHE A 124 8.54 -9.92 2.12
CA PHE A 124 9.52 -10.67 2.93
C PHE A 124 10.67 -11.25 2.10
N LEU A 125 11.09 -10.51 1.07
CA LEU A 125 12.19 -10.92 0.20
C LEU A 125 13.55 -10.76 0.93
N GLN A 126 14.48 -11.66 0.61
CA GLN A 126 15.87 -11.62 1.07
C GLN A 126 16.79 -11.07 -0.02
N GLU A 127 16.46 -11.38 -1.29
CA GLU A 127 17.20 -11.01 -2.48
C GLU A 127 16.25 -10.46 -3.54
N LYS A 128 16.75 -9.56 -4.37
CA LYS A 128 16.06 -9.01 -5.52
C LYS A 128 15.66 -10.11 -6.51
N ILE A 129 14.49 -9.96 -7.13
CA ILE A 129 14.02 -10.81 -8.21
C ILE A 129 14.13 -10.04 -9.53
N GLU A 130 14.77 -10.64 -10.53
CA GLU A 130 15.00 -10.00 -11.81
C GLU A 130 13.69 -9.76 -12.58
N ALA A 131 13.58 -8.57 -13.19
CA ALA A 131 12.44 -8.23 -14.04
C ALA A 131 12.40 -9.06 -15.33
N GLY A 132 11.22 -9.14 -15.95
CA GLY A 132 11.05 -9.77 -17.26
C GLY A 132 10.90 -11.29 -17.23
N LEU A 133 10.72 -11.89 -16.07
CA LEU A 133 10.31 -13.29 -15.91
C LEU A 133 8.82 -13.46 -16.28
N THR A 134 8.38 -14.69 -16.48
CA THR A 134 6.95 -14.99 -16.51
C THR A 134 6.33 -14.81 -15.12
N PRO A 135 5.02 -14.59 -15.00
CA PRO A 135 4.35 -14.55 -13.69
C PRO A 135 4.63 -15.78 -12.84
N GLU A 136 4.61 -16.96 -13.45
CA GLU A 136 4.86 -18.24 -12.79
C GLU A 136 6.29 -18.37 -12.25
N GLU A 137 7.30 -17.96 -13.05
CA GLU A 137 8.71 -17.92 -12.63
C GLU A 137 8.92 -16.92 -11.50
N THR A 138 8.28 -15.75 -11.58
CA THR A 138 8.33 -14.72 -10.53
C THR A 138 7.75 -15.24 -9.22
N VAL A 139 6.55 -15.85 -9.27
CA VAL A 139 5.91 -16.48 -8.11
C VAL A 139 6.81 -17.56 -7.51
N ALA A 140 7.40 -18.42 -8.34
CA ALA A 140 8.30 -19.47 -7.88
C ALA A 140 9.53 -18.90 -7.12
N GLN A 141 10.11 -17.79 -7.60
CA GLN A 141 11.23 -17.13 -6.94
C GLN A 141 10.83 -16.45 -5.62
N ILE A 142 9.64 -15.82 -5.55
CA ILE A 142 9.10 -15.27 -4.29
C ILE A 142 8.93 -16.40 -3.27
N LYS A 143 8.29 -17.49 -3.66
CA LYS A 143 8.06 -18.64 -2.77
C LYS A 143 9.35 -19.36 -2.35
N ALA A 144 10.34 -19.45 -3.23
CA ALA A 144 11.64 -20.02 -2.91
C ALA A 144 12.39 -19.24 -1.80
N GLN A 145 12.12 -17.95 -1.66
CA GLN A 145 12.63 -17.10 -0.57
C GLN A 145 11.78 -17.18 0.71
N GLY A 146 10.68 -17.94 0.71
CA GLY A 146 9.68 -17.96 1.80
C GLY A 146 8.78 -16.70 1.79
N GLY A 147 8.76 -15.94 0.72
CA GLY A 147 8.01 -14.71 0.57
C GLY A 147 6.51 -14.94 0.30
N LEU A 148 5.74 -13.86 0.38
CA LEU A 148 4.32 -13.82 0.02
C LEU A 148 4.12 -13.12 -1.32
N VAL A 149 3.17 -13.64 -2.08
CA VAL A 149 2.74 -13.07 -3.36
C VAL A 149 1.54 -12.14 -3.12
N LEU A 150 1.72 -10.85 -3.39
CA LEU A 150 0.66 -9.85 -3.36
C LEU A 150 0.37 -9.38 -4.79
N LEU A 151 -0.92 -9.37 -5.16
CA LEU A 151 -1.39 -8.82 -6.43
C LEU A 151 -1.73 -7.34 -6.27
N PRO A 152 -0.91 -6.40 -6.81
CA PRO A 152 -1.15 -4.96 -6.72
C PRO A 152 -2.16 -4.53 -7.79
N HIS A 153 -3.05 -3.56 -7.50
CA HIS A 153 -3.95 -2.89 -8.47
C HIS A 153 -4.41 -3.74 -9.68
N GLY A 154 -4.48 -5.06 -9.51
CA GLY A 154 -4.62 -6.05 -10.59
C GLY A 154 -5.95 -6.00 -11.38
N PHE A 155 -6.91 -5.19 -10.94
CA PHE A 155 -8.26 -5.09 -11.53
C PHE A 155 -8.47 -3.79 -12.32
N ASP A 156 -7.53 -2.84 -12.28
CA ASP A 156 -7.65 -1.58 -13.00
C ASP A 156 -7.15 -1.68 -14.45
N PRO A 157 -8.04 -1.68 -15.45
CA PRO A 157 -7.64 -1.82 -16.85
C PRO A 157 -6.86 -0.61 -17.39
N LEU A 158 -6.85 0.51 -16.67
CA LEU A 158 -6.11 1.71 -17.05
C LEU A 158 -4.70 1.77 -16.43
N LYS A 159 -4.39 0.91 -15.45
CA LYS A 159 -3.02 0.71 -15.00
C LYS A 159 -2.24 -0.07 -16.07
N ARG A 160 -1.22 0.59 -16.63
CA ARG A 160 -0.44 0.06 -17.78
C ARG A 160 0.22 -1.28 -17.49
N TYR A 161 0.70 -1.45 -16.27
CA TYR A 161 1.48 -2.60 -15.84
C TYR A 161 0.70 -3.58 -14.97
N ARG A 162 -0.64 -3.44 -14.89
CA ARG A 162 -1.43 -4.44 -14.17
C ARG A 162 -1.21 -5.84 -14.72
N LEU A 163 -1.22 -6.83 -13.87
CA LEU A 163 -1.15 -8.22 -14.29
C LEU A 163 -2.34 -8.59 -15.22
N ARG A 164 -2.06 -9.18 -16.37
CA ARG A 164 -3.08 -9.58 -17.34
C ARG A 164 -4.06 -10.56 -16.69
N PRO A 165 -5.37 -10.48 -17.01
CA PRO A 165 -6.38 -11.37 -16.42
C PRO A 165 -6.07 -12.85 -16.60
N GLU A 166 -5.56 -13.23 -17.77
CA GLU A 166 -5.21 -14.62 -18.10
C GLU A 166 -4.01 -15.11 -17.25
N ALA A 167 -3.00 -14.24 -17.06
CA ALA A 167 -1.86 -14.53 -16.19
C ALA A 167 -2.30 -14.64 -14.72
N ARG A 168 -3.15 -13.72 -14.25
CA ARG A 168 -3.72 -13.78 -12.90
C ARG A 168 -4.46 -15.11 -12.66
N GLN A 169 -5.23 -15.57 -13.63
CA GLN A 169 -5.94 -16.85 -13.51
C GLN A 169 -4.98 -18.04 -13.40
N ARG A 170 -3.88 -18.04 -14.16
CA ARG A 170 -2.88 -19.13 -14.12
C ARG A 170 -2.14 -19.23 -12.78
N ILE A 171 -1.95 -18.10 -12.09
CA ILE A 171 -1.25 -18.06 -10.80
C ILE A 171 -2.18 -17.91 -9.61
N ALA A 172 -3.51 -17.98 -9.81
CA ALA A 172 -4.52 -17.66 -8.78
C ALA A 172 -4.29 -18.41 -7.46
N ASP A 173 -4.00 -19.72 -7.53
CA ASP A 173 -3.76 -20.57 -6.35
C ASP A 173 -2.47 -20.21 -5.59
N SER A 174 -1.62 -19.37 -6.16
CA SER A 174 -0.35 -18.96 -5.58
C SER A 174 -0.39 -17.53 -5.01
N ILE A 175 -1.48 -16.81 -5.23
CA ILE A 175 -1.68 -15.46 -4.69
C ILE A 175 -2.10 -15.57 -3.22
N ASP A 176 -1.30 -15.04 -2.31
CA ASP A 176 -1.59 -15.02 -0.88
C ASP A 176 -2.48 -13.84 -0.49
N ILE A 177 -2.24 -12.69 -1.13
CA ILE A 177 -2.85 -11.41 -0.77
C ILE A 177 -3.22 -10.64 -2.05
N VAL A 178 -4.33 -9.93 -2.01
CA VAL A 178 -4.73 -9.00 -3.09
C VAL A 178 -4.89 -7.59 -2.52
N GLU A 179 -4.38 -6.62 -3.23
CA GLU A 179 -4.61 -5.21 -2.94
C GLU A 179 -6.03 -4.84 -3.36
N THR A 180 -6.93 -4.81 -2.38
CA THR A 180 -8.34 -4.47 -2.58
C THR A 180 -8.61 -2.97 -2.41
N PHE A 181 -7.69 -2.24 -1.79
CA PHE A 181 -7.69 -0.79 -1.76
C PHE A 181 -6.32 -0.25 -2.16
N ASN A 182 -6.25 0.35 -3.36
CA ASN A 182 -5.10 1.13 -3.80
C ASN A 182 -5.53 2.61 -3.88
N ALA A 183 -4.80 3.50 -3.19
CA ALA A 183 -5.13 4.93 -3.15
C ALA A 183 -5.00 5.62 -4.51
N ARG A 184 -4.24 5.07 -5.45
CA ARG A 184 -3.96 5.63 -6.78
C ARG A 184 -4.63 4.87 -7.92
N ILE A 185 -5.63 4.04 -7.60
CA ILE A 185 -6.45 3.36 -8.61
C ILE A 185 -7.14 4.40 -9.51
N SER A 186 -7.34 4.08 -10.79
CA SER A 186 -7.94 5.05 -11.72
C SER A 186 -9.41 5.37 -11.40
N ARG A 187 -10.14 4.41 -10.83
CA ARG A 187 -11.53 4.58 -10.40
C ARG A 187 -11.85 3.65 -9.22
N PRO A 188 -12.56 4.11 -8.18
CA PRO A 188 -12.90 3.31 -6.99
C PRO A 188 -13.59 1.97 -7.29
N ARG A 189 -14.35 1.86 -8.38
CA ARG A 189 -15.01 0.60 -8.80
C ARG A 189 -14.03 -0.57 -9.01
N TRP A 190 -12.76 -0.29 -9.31
CA TRP A 190 -11.76 -1.33 -9.51
C TRP A 190 -11.27 -1.93 -8.18
N ASN A 191 -11.27 -1.13 -7.11
CA ASN A 191 -11.10 -1.65 -5.75
C ASN A 191 -12.23 -2.62 -5.41
N ARG A 192 -13.49 -2.28 -5.71
CA ARG A 192 -14.63 -3.20 -5.50
C ARG A 192 -14.50 -4.50 -6.29
N ALA A 193 -14.04 -4.44 -7.54
CA ALA A 193 -13.80 -5.64 -8.34
C ALA A 193 -12.75 -6.56 -7.71
N ALA A 194 -11.71 -5.98 -7.06
CA ALA A 194 -10.73 -6.74 -6.31
C ALA A 194 -11.33 -7.41 -5.07
N VAL A 195 -12.19 -6.70 -4.31
CA VAL A 195 -12.92 -7.25 -3.16
C VAL A 195 -13.76 -8.46 -3.58
N THR A 196 -14.61 -8.30 -4.62
CA THR A 196 -15.45 -9.40 -5.12
C THR A 196 -14.62 -10.63 -5.49
N TRP A 197 -13.49 -10.42 -6.18
CA TRP A 197 -12.61 -11.53 -6.55
C TRP A 197 -12.01 -12.23 -5.32
N CYS A 198 -11.61 -11.48 -4.29
CA CYS A 198 -11.10 -12.05 -3.04
C CYS A 198 -12.15 -12.88 -2.32
N GLU A 199 -13.39 -12.39 -2.25
CA GLU A 199 -14.52 -13.12 -1.63
C GLU A 199 -14.83 -14.44 -2.38
N GLU A 200 -14.78 -14.43 -3.71
CA GLU A 200 -15.01 -15.59 -4.55
C GLU A 200 -13.91 -16.65 -4.46
N ASN A 201 -12.67 -16.22 -4.21
CA ASN A 201 -11.49 -17.10 -4.21
C ASN A 201 -10.92 -17.38 -2.81
N GLY A 202 -11.45 -16.76 -1.75
CA GLY A 202 -10.98 -16.95 -0.38
C GLY A 202 -9.58 -16.42 -0.13
N VAL A 203 -9.16 -15.34 -0.84
CA VAL A 203 -7.83 -14.72 -0.74
C VAL A 203 -7.88 -13.52 0.20
N LEU A 204 -6.81 -13.32 0.98
CA LEU A 204 -6.70 -12.22 1.94
C LEU A 204 -6.65 -10.87 1.24
N MET A 205 -7.29 -9.87 1.88
CA MET A 205 -7.39 -8.51 1.38
C MET A 205 -6.33 -7.61 2.01
N SER A 206 -5.80 -6.68 1.20
CA SER A 206 -4.86 -5.66 1.68
C SER A 206 -5.17 -4.28 1.12
N ALA A 207 -4.38 -3.30 1.58
CA ALA A 207 -4.36 -1.94 1.05
C ALA A 207 -2.93 -1.47 0.85
N GLY A 208 -2.75 -0.58 -0.11
CA GLY A 208 -1.49 0.08 -0.38
C GLY A 208 -1.67 1.53 -0.81
N SER A 209 -0.82 2.41 -0.29
CA SER A 209 -0.81 3.81 -0.69
C SER A 209 -0.32 3.98 -2.13
N ASP A 210 0.50 3.06 -2.62
CA ASP A 210 1.18 3.17 -3.93
C ASP A 210 1.88 4.55 -4.02
N ALA A 211 2.43 4.99 -2.86
CA ALA A 211 2.93 6.35 -2.68
C ALA A 211 4.19 6.59 -3.53
N HIS A 212 4.19 7.67 -4.30
CA HIS A 212 5.33 8.13 -5.09
C HIS A 212 5.80 9.52 -4.65
N THR A 213 5.16 10.08 -3.65
CA THR A 213 5.57 11.30 -2.96
C THR A 213 5.46 11.10 -1.45
N LEU A 214 6.23 11.84 -0.67
CA LEU A 214 6.15 11.75 0.80
C LEU A 214 4.74 12.08 1.33
N ALA A 215 4.00 12.94 0.62
CA ALA A 215 2.64 13.31 1.01
C ALA A 215 1.65 12.14 0.88
N ASP A 216 1.87 11.25 -0.07
CA ASP A 216 0.99 10.09 -0.34
C ASP A 216 1.19 8.95 0.67
N VAL A 217 2.34 8.89 1.38
CA VAL A 217 2.60 7.84 2.37
C VAL A 217 1.56 7.88 3.47
N GLY A 218 0.89 6.73 3.69
CA GLY A 218 -0.18 6.57 4.67
C GLY A 218 -1.56 6.95 4.14
N SER A 219 -1.73 7.18 2.82
CA SER A 219 -3.05 7.44 2.21
C SER A 219 -3.91 6.18 2.11
N ALA A 220 -3.33 4.98 2.23
CA ALA A 220 -4.07 3.74 2.35
C ALA A 220 -3.37 2.78 3.31
N TRP A 221 -4.14 1.96 4.00
CA TRP A 221 -3.65 0.99 4.99
C TRP A 221 -4.66 -0.12 5.26
N VAL A 222 -4.19 -1.21 5.83
CA VAL A 222 -5.07 -2.17 6.49
C VAL A 222 -5.04 -1.88 7.99
N GLU A 223 -6.21 -1.72 8.59
CA GLU A 223 -6.33 -1.64 10.04
C GLU A 223 -6.52 -3.04 10.62
N VAL A 224 -5.62 -3.42 11.52
CA VAL A 224 -5.61 -4.76 12.12
C VAL A 224 -5.42 -4.66 13.64
N PRO A 225 -5.84 -5.69 14.43
CA PRO A 225 -5.48 -5.77 15.84
C PRO A 225 -3.97 -5.69 16.05
N GLN A 226 -3.53 -4.90 17.02
CA GLN A 226 -2.11 -4.70 17.33
C GLN A 226 -1.44 -6.02 17.71
N ARG A 227 -0.40 -6.38 16.96
CA ARG A 227 0.41 -7.59 17.17
C ARG A 227 1.78 -7.45 16.52
N PRO A 228 2.81 -8.15 16.98
CA PRO A 228 4.09 -8.22 16.28
C PRO A 228 3.93 -8.86 14.90
N ILE A 229 4.63 -8.31 13.90
CA ILE A 229 4.70 -8.86 12.54
C ILE A 229 6.18 -8.93 12.15
N HIS A 230 6.74 -10.14 12.22
CA HIS A 230 8.16 -10.40 11.91
C HIS A 230 8.33 -11.39 10.77
N ARG A 231 7.31 -12.20 10.50
CA ARG A 231 7.34 -13.28 9.51
C ARG A 231 6.08 -13.25 8.62
N PRO A 232 6.12 -13.91 7.46
CA PRO A 232 4.98 -14.03 6.56
C PRO A 232 3.69 -14.49 7.27
N GLU A 233 3.77 -15.51 8.13
CA GLU A 233 2.61 -16.08 8.82
C GLU A 233 1.98 -15.08 9.80
N ASP A 234 2.78 -14.20 10.42
CA ASP A 234 2.29 -13.17 11.32
C ASP A 234 1.44 -12.14 10.55
N LEU A 235 1.88 -11.78 9.33
CA LEU A 235 1.13 -10.88 8.43
C LEU A 235 -0.17 -11.52 7.97
N LEU A 236 -0.14 -12.75 7.44
CA LEU A 236 -1.34 -13.44 6.99
C LEU A 236 -2.39 -13.50 8.11
N LYS A 237 -1.98 -13.90 9.31
CA LYS A 237 -2.87 -13.95 10.48
C LYS A 237 -3.38 -12.58 10.92
N ALA A 238 -2.63 -11.50 10.70
CA ALA A 238 -3.11 -10.15 10.99
C ALA A 238 -4.17 -9.72 9.98
N LEU A 239 -3.99 -10.06 8.71
CA LEU A 239 -4.91 -9.71 7.63
C LEU A 239 -6.25 -10.46 7.70
N GLU A 240 -6.34 -11.65 8.33
CA GLU A 240 -7.61 -12.37 8.55
C GLU A 240 -8.67 -11.51 9.26
N GLY A 241 -8.26 -10.61 10.15
CA GLY A 241 -9.16 -9.67 10.85
C GLY A 241 -8.99 -8.23 10.38
N GLY A 242 -8.30 -8.02 9.27
CA GLY A 242 -7.95 -6.70 8.76
C GLY A 242 -9.07 -6.03 7.96
N THR A 243 -9.12 -4.70 8.04
CA THR A 243 -10.03 -3.88 7.24
C THR A 243 -9.21 -2.93 6.36
N PRO A 244 -9.22 -3.12 5.03
CA PRO A 244 -8.62 -2.17 4.09
C PRO A 244 -9.32 -0.82 4.15
N LYS A 245 -8.53 0.25 4.32
CA LYS A 245 -9.00 1.63 4.44
C LYS A 245 -8.10 2.56 3.65
N GLY A 246 -8.56 3.77 3.35
CA GLY A 246 -7.72 4.79 2.74
C GLY A 246 -8.51 5.92 2.10
N GLU A 247 -7.74 6.89 1.59
CA GLU A 247 -8.25 8.03 0.84
C GLU A 247 -7.85 7.88 -0.63
N TRP A 248 -8.85 7.83 -1.51
CA TRP A 248 -8.61 7.76 -2.94
C TRP A 248 -8.12 9.10 -3.49
N THR A 249 -7.01 9.10 -4.19
CA THR A 249 -6.47 10.26 -4.86
C THR A 249 -6.81 10.23 -6.35
N HIS A 250 -7.49 11.26 -6.84
CA HIS A 250 -7.79 11.36 -8.26
C HIS A 250 -6.50 11.34 -9.11
N PRO A 251 -6.40 10.53 -10.19
CA PRO A 251 -5.16 10.35 -10.97
C PRO A 251 -4.52 11.65 -11.46
N VAL A 252 -5.34 12.64 -11.84
CA VAL A 252 -4.85 13.96 -12.25
C VAL A 252 -4.16 14.70 -11.09
N LEU A 253 -4.72 14.63 -9.88
CA LEU A 253 -4.12 15.23 -8.69
C LEU A 253 -2.82 14.50 -8.30
N ALA A 254 -2.80 13.17 -8.35
CA ALA A 254 -1.61 12.38 -8.11
C ALA A 254 -0.47 12.75 -9.10
N PHE A 255 -0.81 12.94 -10.39
CA PHE A 255 0.14 13.42 -11.40
C PHE A 255 0.66 14.82 -11.09
N ILE A 256 -0.23 15.76 -10.74
CA ILE A 256 0.13 17.13 -10.38
C ILE A 256 1.07 17.13 -9.16
N TYR A 257 0.77 16.39 -8.10
CA TYR A 257 1.61 16.30 -6.90
C TYR A 257 3.00 15.74 -7.24
N LYS A 258 3.07 14.67 -8.03
CA LYS A 258 4.34 14.09 -8.50
C LYS A 258 5.17 15.11 -9.31
N MET A 259 4.53 15.90 -10.18
CA MET A 259 5.21 16.96 -10.95
C MET A 259 5.70 18.11 -10.07
N TRP A 260 4.88 18.54 -9.09
CA TRP A 260 5.27 19.58 -8.12
C TRP A 260 6.46 19.15 -7.27
N ASP A 261 6.46 17.93 -6.79
CA ASP A 261 7.55 17.40 -5.97
C ASP A 261 8.87 17.37 -6.76
N ARG A 262 8.83 16.90 -8.01
CA ARG A 262 9.98 16.94 -8.93
C ARG A 262 10.48 18.37 -9.20
N LEU A 263 9.57 19.33 -9.36
CA LEU A 263 9.94 20.72 -9.63
C LEU A 263 10.59 21.38 -8.40
N ARG A 264 10.00 21.20 -7.23
CA ARG A 264 10.55 21.74 -5.96
C ARG A 264 11.98 21.28 -5.73
N ARG A 265 12.29 20.01 -5.94
CA ARG A 265 13.63 19.47 -5.74
C ARG A 265 14.66 20.04 -6.71
N LYS A 266 14.27 20.34 -7.96
CA LYS A 266 15.15 21.02 -8.92
C LYS A 266 15.48 22.47 -8.52
N ILE A 267 14.63 23.11 -7.72
CA ILE A 267 14.82 24.50 -7.26
C ILE A 267 15.66 24.54 -5.97
N THR A 268 15.63 23.47 -5.18
CA THR A 268 16.32 23.39 -3.87
C THR A 268 17.65 22.64 -3.91
N ALA A 269 18.00 22.00 -5.03
CA ALA A 269 19.29 21.38 -5.31
C ALA A 269 20.20 22.34 -6.08
#